data_cbf083b6eefcbc1c4714575309a307b0
#
_entry.id   cbf083b6eefcbc1c4714575309a307b0
#
_cell.length_a   1.000
_cell.length_b   1.000
_cell.length_c   1.000
_cell.angle_alpha   90.00
_cell.angle_beta   90.00
_cell.angle_gamma   90.00
#
_symmetry.space_group_name_H-M   'P 1'
#
loop_
_entity.id
_entity.type
_entity.pdbx_description
1 polymer ?
#
loop_
_entity_poly.entity_id
_entity_poly.type
_entity_poly.pdbx_seq_one_letter_code
_entity_poly.pdbx_strand_id
1 'polypeptide(L)'
;MSNVRRVYVEKKPSFAVKAKELKHEISSYLGIKTVTNVRELIRYDVENISDDVFEKACHTVFAEPPVDDLYLEKFEAADGAHVFSVEFLPGQFDQRADSAVQCVQFLDENAQPIIRSATTYVIEGDITEEEFEAIRNHCINPVDSRETGLQKPETLVTEFKDPEDVKIFDGFRDMEEAPLKELYSSLNLAMTFKDFLHIQNYFKNEEKRDPSMTEIRVLDTYWSDHCRHTTFSTELTQVKFDEGDYKTPIVDTYNRYLSDREVLYKGRDDKFVCLMDLALMAMKKLKSEGKLQDQEESDEINACSIVVPVDVNGKEEEWLINFKNETHNHPT
;
A
#
# COMPACT_ATOMS: atom_id res chain seq x y z
N MET A 1 20.51 -33.13 0.73
CA MET A 1 20.74 -32.13 -0.32
C MET A 1 19.44 -31.38 -0.50
N SER A 2 19.48 -30.07 -0.56
CA SER A 2 18.28 -29.24 -0.75
C SER A 2 17.61 -29.60 -2.07
N ASN A 3 16.28 -29.80 -2.07
CA ASN A 3 15.48 -29.97 -3.27
C ASN A 3 15.17 -28.62 -3.95
N VAL A 4 15.58 -27.51 -3.33
CA VAL A 4 15.37 -26.17 -3.84
C VAL A 4 16.43 -25.88 -4.92
N ARG A 5 15.98 -25.34 -6.05
CA ARG A 5 16.83 -24.81 -7.11
C ARG A 5 16.73 -23.31 -7.10
N ARG A 6 17.82 -22.64 -7.35
CA ARG A 6 17.87 -21.18 -7.34
C ARG A 6 18.22 -20.63 -8.72
N VAL A 7 17.50 -19.62 -9.13
CA VAL A 7 17.75 -18.88 -10.36
C VAL A 7 17.88 -17.40 -10.03
N TYR A 8 18.87 -16.74 -10.61
CA TYR A 8 18.97 -15.29 -10.60
C TYR A 8 18.79 -14.78 -12.03
N VAL A 9 18.03 -13.72 -12.17
CA VAL A 9 17.74 -13.11 -13.46
C VAL A 9 18.04 -11.63 -13.38
N GLU A 10 18.90 -11.17 -14.28
CA GLU A 10 19.37 -9.79 -14.36
C GLU A 10 19.02 -9.20 -15.71
N LYS A 11 18.49 -7.98 -15.73
CA LYS A 11 18.30 -7.26 -16.98
C LYS A 11 19.64 -6.90 -17.61
N LYS A 12 19.83 -7.18 -18.89
CA LYS A 12 21.01 -6.74 -19.64
C LYS A 12 21.20 -5.23 -19.53
N PRO A 13 22.42 -4.70 -19.60
CA PRO A 13 22.73 -3.31 -19.29
C PRO A 13 21.86 -2.24 -19.99
N SER A 14 21.41 -2.51 -21.23
CA SER A 14 20.52 -1.62 -21.97
C SER A 14 19.11 -1.55 -21.39
N PHE A 15 18.66 -2.60 -20.71
CA PHE A 15 17.31 -2.77 -20.13
C PHE A 15 17.28 -2.65 -18.62
N ALA A 16 18.42 -2.48 -17.96
CA ALA A 16 18.56 -2.41 -16.50
C ALA A 16 18.12 -1.01 -15.96
N VAL A 17 16.86 -0.65 -16.18
CA VAL A 17 16.31 0.68 -15.79
C VAL A 17 16.31 0.83 -14.29
N LYS A 18 15.76 -0.13 -13.55
CA LYS A 18 15.66 -0.09 -12.08
C LYS A 18 17.02 0.02 -11.39
N ALA A 19 18.01 -0.74 -11.84
CA ALA A 19 19.35 -0.64 -11.29
C ALA A 19 19.99 0.74 -11.52
N LYS A 20 19.71 1.37 -12.68
CA LYS A 20 20.15 2.74 -12.98
C LYS A 20 19.43 3.79 -12.14
N GLU A 21 18.11 3.62 -11.96
CA GLU A 21 17.29 4.48 -11.09
C GLU A 21 17.78 4.40 -9.66
N LEU A 22 17.95 3.20 -9.10
CA LEU A 22 18.47 3.00 -7.75
C LEU A 22 19.87 3.65 -7.60
N LYS A 23 20.76 3.48 -8.56
CA LYS A 23 22.06 4.18 -8.54
C LYS A 23 21.90 5.69 -8.50
N HIS A 24 20.96 6.24 -9.26
CA HIS A 24 20.67 7.66 -9.26
C HIS A 24 20.09 8.11 -7.91
N GLU A 25 19.18 7.37 -7.33
CA GLU A 25 18.60 7.66 -6.00
C GLU A 25 19.66 7.63 -4.90
N ILE A 26 20.54 6.63 -4.89
CA ILE A 26 21.66 6.53 -3.96
C ILE A 26 22.53 7.79 -4.05
N SER A 27 22.84 8.25 -5.27
CA SER A 27 23.69 9.41 -5.47
C SER A 27 22.99 10.75 -5.18
N SER A 28 21.71 10.90 -5.57
CA SER A 28 20.99 12.17 -5.50
C SER A 28 20.24 12.36 -4.19
N TYR A 29 19.61 11.31 -3.67
CA TYR A 29 18.78 11.36 -2.47
C TYR A 29 19.57 11.01 -1.20
N LEU A 30 20.33 9.90 -1.22
CA LEU A 30 21.18 9.53 -0.08
C LEU A 30 22.51 10.29 -0.04
N GLY A 31 22.90 10.97 -1.14
CA GLY A 31 24.14 11.74 -1.24
C GLY A 31 25.41 10.91 -1.37
N ILE A 32 25.32 9.59 -1.52
CA ILE A 32 26.45 8.66 -1.60
C ILE A 32 26.95 8.61 -3.05
N LYS A 33 28.06 9.26 -3.32
CA LYS A 33 28.63 9.43 -4.68
C LYS A 33 29.71 8.40 -5.02
N THR A 34 30.14 7.62 -4.06
CA THR A 34 31.21 6.63 -4.19
C THR A 34 30.74 5.32 -4.83
N VAL A 35 29.42 5.13 -4.99
CA VAL A 35 28.85 3.99 -5.68
C VAL A 35 29.15 4.05 -7.18
N THR A 36 29.91 3.09 -7.67
CA THR A 36 30.34 3.01 -9.07
C THR A 36 29.35 2.23 -9.95
N ASN A 37 28.76 1.15 -9.39
CA ASN A 37 27.80 0.32 -10.10
C ASN A 37 26.72 -0.22 -9.14
N VAL A 38 25.52 -0.46 -9.68
CA VAL A 38 24.41 -1.12 -9.00
C VAL A 38 23.85 -2.16 -9.96
N ARG A 39 23.67 -3.38 -9.45
CA ARG A 39 22.98 -4.45 -10.16
C ARG A 39 21.77 -4.88 -9.35
N GLU A 40 20.67 -5.16 -10.03
CA GLU A 40 19.44 -5.71 -9.46
C GLU A 40 19.14 -7.03 -10.16
N LEU A 41 19.12 -8.10 -9.37
CA LEU A 41 18.81 -9.44 -9.83
C LEU A 41 17.54 -9.94 -9.17
N ILE A 42 16.62 -10.44 -9.93
CA ILE A 42 15.47 -11.16 -9.38
C ILE A 42 15.91 -12.59 -9.06
N ARG A 43 15.74 -12.99 -7.81
CA ARG A 43 16.01 -14.35 -7.34
C ARG A 43 14.69 -15.13 -7.32
N TYR A 44 14.71 -16.32 -7.88
CA TYR A 44 13.66 -17.31 -7.69
C TYR A 44 14.26 -18.53 -6.98
N ASP A 45 13.63 -18.92 -5.88
CA ASP A 45 13.83 -20.21 -5.24
C ASP A 45 12.65 -21.11 -5.62
N VAL A 46 12.94 -22.28 -6.17
CA VAL A 46 11.95 -23.16 -6.80
C VAL A 46 12.08 -24.56 -6.25
N GLU A 47 10.98 -25.12 -5.78
CA GLU A 47 10.90 -26.51 -5.28
C GLU A 47 9.72 -27.23 -5.90
N ASN A 48 9.76 -28.57 -5.87
CA ASN A 48 8.69 -29.44 -6.33
C ASN A 48 8.35 -29.32 -7.83
N ILE A 49 9.38 -29.32 -8.66
CA ILE A 49 9.29 -29.25 -10.12
C ILE A 49 10.27 -30.25 -10.74
N SER A 50 9.91 -30.90 -11.85
CA SER A 50 10.79 -31.81 -12.58
C SER A 50 11.95 -31.07 -13.28
N ASP A 51 13.03 -31.79 -13.59
CA ASP A 51 14.19 -31.20 -14.28
C ASP A 51 13.81 -30.62 -15.63
N ASP A 52 13.04 -31.36 -16.44
CA ASP A 52 12.63 -30.96 -17.79
C ASP A 52 11.74 -29.69 -17.75
N VAL A 53 10.83 -29.57 -16.77
CA VAL A 53 9.97 -28.41 -16.62
C VAL A 53 10.78 -27.22 -16.10
N PHE A 54 11.70 -27.44 -15.16
CA PHE A 54 12.58 -26.40 -14.67
C PHE A 54 13.47 -25.81 -15.77
N GLU A 55 14.09 -26.66 -16.62
CA GLU A 55 14.90 -26.18 -17.72
C GLU A 55 14.09 -25.31 -18.69
N LYS A 56 12.89 -25.75 -19.06
CA LYS A 56 11.98 -24.95 -19.90
C LYS A 56 11.61 -23.61 -19.19
N ALA A 57 11.25 -23.67 -17.91
CA ALA A 57 10.85 -22.50 -17.14
C ALA A 57 11.97 -21.45 -17.04
N CYS A 58 13.23 -21.87 -16.98
CA CYS A 58 14.38 -20.96 -16.97
C CYS A 58 14.37 -19.96 -18.13
N HIS A 59 13.90 -20.37 -19.30
CA HIS A 59 13.95 -19.57 -20.53
C HIS A 59 12.60 -19.07 -21.03
N THR A 60 11.51 -19.40 -20.31
CA THR A 60 10.15 -19.03 -20.73
C THR A 60 9.32 -18.41 -19.63
N VAL A 61 9.67 -18.68 -18.35
CA VAL A 61 8.96 -18.18 -17.17
C VAL A 61 9.82 -17.22 -16.36
N PHE A 62 11.04 -17.64 -15.99
CA PHE A 62 11.89 -16.86 -15.11
C PHE A 62 12.65 -15.75 -15.85
N ALA A 63 13.07 -16.00 -17.09
CA ALA A 63 13.83 -15.04 -17.88
C ALA A 63 13.35 -14.96 -19.33
N GLU A 64 13.54 -13.78 -19.91
CA GLU A 64 13.37 -13.48 -21.33
C GLU A 64 14.75 -13.36 -22.00
N PRO A 65 15.27 -14.37 -22.69
CA PRO A 65 16.65 -14.41 -23.20
C PRO A 65 17.10 -13.19 -24.02
N PRO A 66 16.22 -12.47 -24.77
CA PRO A 66 16.64 -11.27 -25.50
C PRO A 66 17.05 -10.11 -24.58
N VAL A 67 16.47 -10.00 -23.39
CA VAL A 67 16.62 -8.85 -22.48
C VAL A 67 17.20 -9.20 -21.12
N ASP A 68 17.30 -10.50 -20.80
CA ASP A 68 17.78 -11.01 -19.52
C ASP A 68 19.03 -11.87 -19.67
N ASP A 69 19.86 -11.83 -18.63
CA ASP A 69 20.89 -12.80 -18.32
C ASP A 69 20.43 -13.66 -17.14
N LEU A 70 20.61 -14.98 -17.27
CA LEU A 70 20.17 -15.96 -16.28
C LEU A 70 21.37 -16.67 -15.68
N TYR A 71 21.37 -16.80 -14.35
CA TYR A 71 22.40 -17.48 -13.59
C TYR A 71 21.77 -18.58 -12.73
N LEU A 72 22.32 -19.80 -12.84
CA LEU A 72 21.86 -20.93 -12.02
C LEU A 72 22.68 -21.02 -10.73
N GLU A 73 21.99 -21.16 -9.62
CA GLU A 73 22.52 -21.37 -8.27
C GLU A 73 23.35 -20.20 -7.70
N LYS A 74 24.16 -19.53 -8.51
CA LYS A 74 25.01 -18.41 -8.10
C LYS A 74 25.34 -17.50 -9.28
N PHE A 75 25.64 -16.27 -8.98
CA PHE A 75 26.18 -15.29 -9.92
C PHE A 75 27.53 -14.76 -9.42
N GLU A 76 28.28 -14.13 -10.28
CA GLU A 76 29.54 -13.49 -9.92
C GLU A 76 29.29 -12.02 -9.54
N ALA A 77 29.88 -11.58 -8.44
CA ALA A 77 29.99 -10.18 -8.04
C ALA A 77 31.46 -9.76 -8.03
N ALA A 78 31.71 -8.48 -8.22
CA ALA A 78 33.06 -7.96 -8.15
C ALA A 78 33.63 -8.11 -6.73
N ASP A 79 34.97 -8.25 -6.63
CA ASP A 79 35.62 -8.31 -5.33
C ASP A 79 35.34 -7.02 -4.51
N GLY A 80 34.87 -7.21 -3.29
CA GLY A 80 34.50 -6.09 -2.40
C GLY A 80 33.10 -5.53 -2.64
N ALA A 81 32.30 -6.10 -3.55
CA ALA A 81 30.90 -5.71 -3.73
C ALA A 81 30.05 -6.10 -2.52
N HIS A 82 29.17 -5.20 -2.09
CA HIS A 82 28.20 -5.46 -1.05
C HIS A 82 26.95 -6.10 -1.67
N VAL A 83 26.50 -7.22 -1.11
CA VAL A 83 25.36 -8.00 -1.66
C VAL A 83 24.36 -8.26 -0.55
N PHE A 84 23.07 -7.94 -0.81
CA PHE A 84 21.97 -8.30 0.06
C PHE A 84 20.74 -8.64 -0.76
N SER A 85 19.80 -9.34 -0.16
CA SER A 85 18.53 -9.69 -0.82
C SER A 85 17.35 -9.26 0.05
N VAL A 86 16.28 -8.85 -0.63
CA VAL A 86 15.03 -8.41 -0.01
C VAL A 86 13.91 -9.32 -0.47
N GLU A 87 13.14 -9.86 0.46
CA GLU A 87 11.95 -10.67 0.22
C GLU A 87 10.73 -10.07 0.89
N PHE A 88 9.53 -10.44 0.47
CA PHE A 88 8.31 -10.08 1.17
C PHE A 88 8.23 -10.73 2.56
N LEU A 89 7.59 -10.02 3.49
CA LEU A 89 7.29 -10.57 4.80
C LEU A 89 6.35 -11.78 4.68
N PRO A 90 6.46 -12.76 5.61
CA PRO A 90 5.49 -13.84 5.69
C PRO A 90 4.05 -13.30 5.79
N GLY A 91 3.17 -13.80 4.92
CA GLY A 91 1.77 -13.34 4.84
C GLY A 91 1.54 -12.22 3.80
N GLN A 92 2.58 -11.61 3.28
CA GLN A 92 2.45 -10.71 2.12
C GLN A 92 2.34 -11.52 0.82
N PHE A 93 1.55 -10.99 -0.11
CA PHE A 93 1.35 -11.64 -1.41
C PHE A 93 2.53 -11.36 -2.34
N ASP A 94 3.25 -12.41 -2.71
CA ASP A 94 4.33 -12.36 -3.69
C ASP A 94 3.75 -12.58 -5.10
N GLN A 95 3.32 -11.47 -5.73
CA GLN A 95 2.72 -11.50 -7.07
C GLN A 95 3.66 -12.11 -8.12
N ARG A 96 4.96 -11.89 -7.99
CA ARG A 96 5.95 -12.43 -8.93
C ARG A 96 6.07 -13.95 -8.81
N ALA A 97 6.14 -14.46 -7.60
CA ALA A 97 6.17 -15.89 -7.34
C ALA A 97 4.87 -16.56 -7.76
N ASP A 98 3.72 -15.96 -7.47
CA ASP A 98 2.41 -16.47 -7.88
C ASP A 98 2.28 -16.55 -9.40
N SER A 99 2.64 -15.49 -10.12
CA SER A 99 2.67 -15.50 -11.59
C SER A 99 3.60 -16.56 -12.14
N ALA A 100 4.77 -16.77 -11.53
CA ALA A 100 5.70 -17.80 -11.94
C ALA A 100 5.12 -19.20 -11.71
N VAL A 101 4.42 -19.45 -10.59
CA VAL A 101 3.70 -20.71 -10.34
C VAL A 101 2.69 -20.99 -11.45
N GLN A 102 1.84 -20.02 -11.76
CA GLN A 102 0.83 -20.14 -12.82
C GLN A 102 1.46 -20.43 -14.18
N CYS A 103 2.54 -19.72 -14.54
CA CYS A 103 3.24 -19.94 -15.79
C CYS A 103 3.91 -21.32 -15.86
N VAL A 104 4.45 -21.84 -14.76
CA VAL A 104 4.98 -23.21 -14.69
C VAL A 104 3.86 -24.23 -14.89
N GLN A 105 2.68 -24.00 -14.35
CA GLN A 105 1.51 -24.87 -14.53
C GLN A 105 1.02 -24.89 -15.98
N PHE A 106 1.25 -23.85 -16.78
CA PHE A 106 1.02 -23.90 -18.22
C PHE A 106 2.02 -24.80 -18.96
N LEU A 107 3.21 -25.03 -18.41
CA LEU A 107 4.19 -25.96 -18.98
C LEU A 107 3.90 -27.41 -18.59
N ASP A 108 3.32 -27.64 -17.42
CA ASP A 108 2.89 -28.94 -16.89
C ASP A 108 1.72 -28.75 -15.93
N GLU A 109 0.51 -29.09 -16.37
CA GLU A 109 -0.74 -28.95 -15.61
C GLU A 109 -0.76 -29.74 -14.28
N ASN A 110 0.08 -30.78 -14.16
CA ASN A 110 0.19 -31.57 -12.95
C ASN A 110 1.24 -31.07 -11.97
N ALA A 111 2.05 -30.09 -12.38
CA ALA A 111 3.08 -29.53 -11.51
C ALA A 111 2.43 -28.79 -10.32
N GLN A 112 3.01 -28.97 -9.14
CA GLN A 112 2.66 -28.27 -7.91
C GLN A 112 3.90 -27.50 -7.41
N PRO A 113 4.42 -26.53 -8.19
CA PRO A 113 5.65 -25.84 -7.84
C PRO A 113 5.44 -24.97 -6.59
N ILE A 114 6.46 -24.92 -5.76
CA ILE A 114 6.57 -23.94 -4.68
C ILE A 114 7.65 -22.95 -5.11
N ILE A 115 7.28 -21.69 -5.28
CA ILE A 115 8.19 -20.63 -5.75
C ILE A 115 8.17 -19.50 -4.76
N ARG A 116 9.33 -18.93 -4.44
CA ARG A 116 9.48 -17.66 -3.72
C ARG A 116 10.37 -16.74 -4.51
N SER A 117 10.07 -15.46 -4.48
CA SER A 117 10.92 -14.48 -5.11
C SER A 117 11.61 -13.56 -4.10
N ALA A 118 12.75 -13.04 -4.50
CA ALA A 118 13.44 -11.98 -3.78
C ALA A 118 14.17 -11.09 -4.79
N THR A 119 14.43 -9.85 -4.43
CA THR A 119 15.31 -8.96 -5.19
C THR A 119 16.68 -8.96 -4.54
N THR A 120 17.71 -9.27 -5.31
CA THR A 120 19.10 -9.25 -4.85
C THR A 120 19.80 -8.02 -5.44
N TYR A 121 20.37 -7.22 -4.57
CA TYR A 121 21.12 -6.03 -4.92
C TYR A 121 22.61 -6.28 -4.79
N VAL A 122 23.36 -5.81 -5.76
CA VAL A 122 24.84 -5.81 -5.75
C VAL A 122 25.30 -4.37 -5.88
N ILE A 123 25.95 -3.86 -4.85
CA ILE A 123 26.42 -2.49 -4.79
C ILE A 123 27.94 -2.49 -4.86
N GLU A 124 28.50 -1.83 -5.86
CA GLU A 124 29.94 -1.70 -6.08
C GLU A 124 30.38 -0.26 -5.83
N GLY A 125 31.50 -0.10 -5.18
CA GLY A 125 32.08 1.22 -4.87
C GLY A 125 32.84 1.21 -3.56
N ASP A 126 33.51 2.31 -3.28
CA ASP A 126 34.19 2.51 -1.99
C ASP A 126 33.21 3.16 -1.01
N ILE A 127 32.37 2.32 -0.40
CA ILE A 127 31.31 2.72 0.52
C ILE A 127 31.60 2.22 1.93
N THR A 128 31.29 3.05 2.90
CA THR A 128 31.40 2.69 4.33
C THR A 128 30.25 1.78 4.75
N GLU A 129 30.41 1.10 5.89
CA GLU A 129 29.34 0.27 6.46
C GLU A 129 28.07 1.10 6.78
N GLU A 130 28.24 2.35 7.21
CA GLU A 130 27.13 3.25 7.50
C GLU A 130 26.38 3.66 6.20
N GLU A 131 27.11 3.89 5.11
CA GLU A 131 26.52 4.18 3.80
C GLU A 131 25.80 2.92 3.26
N PHE A 132 26.40 1.76 3.43
CA PHE A 132 25.74 0.50 3.04
C PHE A 132 24.45 0.25 3.80
N GLU A 133 24.47 0.50 5.13
CA GLU A 133 23.26 0.40 5.97
C GLU A 133 22.16 1.38 5.49
N ALA A 134 22.54 2.61 5.12
CA ALA A 134 21.60 3.59 4.58
C ALA A 134 20.99 3.13 3.25
N ILE A 135 21.78 2.54 2.35
CA ILE A 135 21.30 1.97 1.08
C ILE A 135 20.34 0.82 1.36
N ARG A 136 20.70 -0.08 2.26
CA ARG A 136 19.87 -1.24 2.64
C ARG A 136 18.51 -0.80 3.19
N ASN A 137 18.51 0.16 4.10
CA ASN A 137 17.29 0.73 4.67
C ASN A 137 16.43 1.46 3.63
N HIS A 138 17.04 2.03 2.61
CA HIS A 138 16.31 2.64 1.50
C HIS A 138 15.62 1.60 0.62
N CYS A 139 16.24 0.44 0.42
CA CYS A 139 15.70 -0.65 -0.40
C CYS A 139 14.66 -1.54 0.32
N ILE A 140 14.58 -1.49 1.65
CA ILE A 140 13.70 -2.32 2.46
C ILE A 140 12.54 -1.47 2.98
N ASN A 141 11.32 -1.82 2.61
CA ASN A 141 10.14 -1.27 3.26
C ASN A 141 9.72 -2.20 4.40
N PRO A 142 9.91 -1.82 5.68
CA PRO A 142 9.65 -2.70 6.82
C PRO A 142 8.17 -3.06 7.01
N VAL A 143 7.26 -2.45 6.24
CA VAL A 143 5.82 -2.76 6.28
C VAL A 143 5.50 -4.02 5.48
N ASP A 144 6.22 -4.27 4.40
CA ASP A 144 5.94 -5.36 3.46
C ASP A 144 7.13 -6.29 3.19
N SER A 145 8.35 -5.85 3.49
CA SER A 145 9.57 -6.58 3.12
C SER A 145 10.62 -6.61 4.22
N ARG A 146 11.56 -7.50 4.05
CA ARG A 146 12.71 -7.69 4.95
C ARG A 146 13.93 -8.16 4.18
N GLU A 147 15.09 -8.00 4.81
CA GLU A 147 16.30 -8.67 4.34
C GLU A 147 16.19 -10.19 4.50
N THR A 148 16.67 -10.92 3.51
CA THR A 148 16.74 -12.38 3.53
C THR A 148 18.15 -12.86 3.24
N GLY A 149 18.50 -14.00 3.82
CA GLY A 149 19.83 -14.60 3.65
C GLY A 149 20.14 -14.97 2.21
N LEU A 150 21.43 -14.93 1.86
CA LEU A 150 21.93 -15.40 0.55
C LEU A 150 22.03 -16.93 0.50
N GLN A 151 22.00 -17.60 1.63
CA GLN A 151 22.04 -19.06 1.67
C GLN A 151 20.72 -19.65 1.17
N LYS A 152 20.85 -20.69 0.33
CA LYS A 152 19.68 -21.41 -0.20
C LYS A 152 19.04 -22.24 0.90
N PRO A 153 17.73 -22.15 1.14
CA PRO A 153 17.04 -22.95 2.13
C PRO A 153 17.00 -24.43 1.72
N GLU A 154 16.80 -25.32 2.67
CA GLU A 154 16.65 -26.77 2.41
C GLU A 154 15.29 -27.07 1.79
N THR A 155 14.26 -26.34 2.16
CA THR A 155 12.88 -26.43 1.63
C THR A 155 12.20 -25.06 1.64
N LEU A 156 11.26 -24.87 0.74
CA LEU A 156 10.38 -23.70 0.68
C LEU A 156 9.04 -23.93 1.40
N VAL A 157 8.79 -25.17 1.81
CA VAL A 157 7.59 -25.51 2.59
C VAL A 157 7.67 -24.80 3.94
N THR A 158 6.65 -24.00 4.25
CA THR A 158 6.51 -23.35 5.56
C THR A 158 5.52 -24.13 6.39
N GLU A 159 5.98 -24.65 7.51
CA GLU A 159 5.09 -25.19 8.53
C GLU A 159 4.56 -24.04 9.39
N PHE A 160 3.27 -23.83 9.37
CA PHE A 160 2.61 -22.90 10.26
C PHE A 160 2.12 -23.65 11.50
N LYS A 161 2.36 -23.05 12.65
CA LYS A 161 1.66 -23.49 13.86
C LYS A 161 0.20 -23.09 13.75
N ASP A 162 -0.68 -23.95 14.25
CA ASP A 162 -2.07 -23.56 14.37
C ASP A 162 -2.16 -22.25 15.17
N PRO A 163 -3.01 -21.31 14.74
CA PRO A 163 -3.20 -20.06 15.48
C PRO A 163 -3.79 -20.37 16.87
N GLU A 164 -3.44 -19.53 17.83
CA GLU A 164 -4.10 -19.57 19.14
C GLU A 164 -5.59 -19.22 18.98
N ASP A 165 -6.42 -19.77 19.87
CA ASP A 165 -7.82 -19.42 19.94
C ASP A 165 -8.00 -17.91 20.21
N VAL A 166 -9.09 -17.36 19.67
CA VAL A 166 -9.40 -15.94 19.84
C VAL A 166 -9.57 -15.63 21.34
N LYS A 167 -8.75 -14.72 21.83
CA LYS A 167 -8.76 -14.28 23.22
C LYS A 167 -10.09 -13.63 23.58
N ILE A 168 -10.72 -14.09 24.66
CA ILE A 168 -11.85 -13.41 25.33
C ILE A 168 -11.28 -12.52 26.42
N PHE A 169 -11.83 -11.33 26.60
CA PHE A 169 -11.44 -10.41 27.66
C PHE A 169 -12.25 -10.70 28.94
N ASP A 170 -11.88 -11.76 29.64
CA ASP A 170 -12.59 -12.17 30.86
C ASP A 170 -12.70 -11.03 31.88
N GLY A 171 -13.92 -10.79 32.37
CA GLY A 171 -14.24 -9.74 33.33
C GLY A 171 -14.30 -8.33 32.73
N PHE A 172 -14.18 -8.18 31.42
CA PHE A 172 -14.21 -6.87 30.75
C PHE A 172 -15.41 -6.01 31.15
N ARG A 173 -16.60 -6.58 31.14
CA ARG A 173 -17.86 -5.87 31.43
C ARG A 173 -17.93 -5.31 32.86
N ASP A 174 -17.17 -5.87 33.80
CA ASP A 174 -17.17 -5.49 35.21
C ASP A 174 -15.86 -4.82 35.64
N MET A 175 -14.94 -4.56 34.69
CA MET A 175 -13.71 -3.83 34.97
C MET A 175 -14.01 -2.41 35.47
N GLU A 176 -13.30 -2.00 36.50
CA GLU A 176 -13.28 -0.59 36.92
C GLU A 176 -12.52 0.27 35.90
N GLU A 177 -12.68 1.60 35.98
CA GLU A 177 -12.14 2.54 35.00
C GLU A 177 -10.61 2.45 34.86
N ALA A 178 -9.86 2.24 35.95
CA ALA A 178 -8.41 2.21 35.92
C ALA A 178 -7.87 0.98 35.13
N PRO A 179 -8.22 -0.27 35.43
CA PRO A 179 -7.79 -1.43 34.64
C PRO A 179 -8.35 -1.41 33.21
N LEU A 180 -9.55 -0.86 33.00
CA LEU A 180 -10.12 -0.70 31.66
C LEU A 180 -9.27 0.27 30.82
N LYS A 181 -8.76 1.34 31.42
CA LYS A 181 -7.90 2.31 30.76
C LYS A 181 -6.51 1.73 30.43
N GLU A 182 -5.98 0.87 31.30
CA GLU A 182 -4.75 0.13 31.01
C GLU A 182 -4.95 -0.83 29.82
N LEU A 183 -6.05 -1.56 29.82
CA LEU A 183 -6.40 -2.44 28.69
C LEU A 183 -6.54 -1.63 27.39
N TYR A 184 -7.30 -0.53 27.41
CA TYR A 184 -7.45 0.37 26.27
C TYR A 184 -6.09 0.83 25.72
N SER A 185 -5.19 1.28 26.61
CA SER A 185 -3.87 1.74 26.21
C SER A 185 -3.01 0.64 25.60
N SER A 186 -3.16 -0.61 26.10
CA SER A 186 -2.42 -1.76 25.59
C SER A 186 -2.85 -2.23 24.21
N LEU A 187 -4.10 -1.93 23.85
CA LEU A 187 -4.69 -2.36 22.57
C LEU A 187 -4.40 -1.41 21.42
N ASN A 188 -3.93 -0.20 21.68
CA ASN A 188 -3.64 0.83 20.69
C ASN A 188 -4.81 1.02 19.71
N LEU A 189 -5.99 1.33 20.24
CA LEU A 189 -7.23 1.49 19.48
C LEU A 189 -7.32 2.86 18.82
N ALA A 190 -8.01 2.92 17.68
CA ALA A 190 -8.33 4.17 16.98
C ALA A 190 -9.50 4.92 17.64
N MET A 191 -10.43 4.21 18.28
CA MET A 191 -11.55 4.82 19.01
C MET A 191 -11.07 5.56 20.26
N THR A 192 -11.89 6.49 20.76
CA THR A 192 -11.60 7.17 22.03
C THR A 192 -11.89 6.28 23.25
N PHE A 193 -11.30 6.62 24.41
CA PHE A 193 -11.62 5.91 25.65
C PHE A 193 -13.10 6.03 26.04
N LYS A 194 -13.78 7.12 25.66
CA LYS A 194 -15.23 7.27 25.88
C LYS A 194 -16.04 6.28 25.05
N ASP A 195 -15.62 6.02 23.83
CA ASP A 195 -16.26 5.02 22.97
C ASP A 195 -16.04 3.62 23.53
N PHE A 196 -14.84 3.35 24.06
CA PHE A 196 -14.52 2.08 24.70
C PHE A 196 -15.36 1.84 25.97
N LEU A 197 -15.61 2.88 26.77
CA LEU A 197 -16.55 2.83 27.89
C LEU A 197 -17.99 2.56 27.42
N HIS A 198 -18.41 3.15 26.30
CA HIS A 198 -19.72 2.87 25.73
C HIS A 198 -19.84 1.40 25.31
N ILE A 199 -18.81 0.85 24.70
CA ILE A 199 -18.74 -0.59 24.34
C ILE A 199 -18.82 -1.45 25.60
N GLN A 200 -18.08 -1.14 26.67
CA GLN A 200 -18.19 -1.87 27.93
C GLN A 200 -19.62 -1.88 28.46
N ASN A 201 -20.28 -0.73 28.48
CA ASN A 201 -21.67 -0.64 28.93
C ASN A 201 -22.62 -1.45 28.08
N TYR A 202 -22.42 -1.52 26.77
CA TYR A 202 -23.20 -2.35 25.86
C TYR A 202 -23.03 -3.85 26.19
N PHE A 203 -21.79 -4.33 26.29
CA PHE A 203 -21.53 -5.72 26.65
C PHE A 203 -22.05 -6.10 28.04
N LYS A 204 -22.01 -5.15 28.99
CA LYS A 204 -22.56 -5.34 30.34
C LYS A 204 -24.09 -5.44 30.36
N ASN A 205 -24.77 -4.53 29.67
CA ASN A 205 -26.22 -4.36 29.83
C ASN A 205 -27.04 -5.11 28.79
N GLU A 206 -26.55 -5.16 27.54
CA GLU A 206 -27.27 -5.75 26.42
C GLU A 206 -26.76 -7.17 26.12
N GLU A 207 -25.49 -7.33 25.79
CA GLU A 207 -24.91 -8.63 25.45
C GLU A 207 -24.77 -9.58 26.63
N LYS A 208 -24.54 -9.06 27.84
CA LYS A 208 -24.38 -9.77 29.12
C LYS A 208 -23.28 -10.85 29.09
N ARG A 209 -22.27 -10.64 28.28
CA ARG A 209 -21.08 -11.48 28.12
C ARG A 209 -19.85 -10.61 27.91
N ASP A 210 -18.67 -11.20 28.05
CA ASP A 210 -17.43 -10.53 27.75
C ASP A 210 -17.12 -10.61 26.23
N PRO A 211 -16.51 -9.56 25.65
CA PRO A 211 -16.15 -9.55 24.23
C PRO A 211 -14.88 -10.35 23.93
N SER A 212 -14.81 -10.83 22.72
CA SER A 212 -13.57 -11.33 22.15
C SER A 212 -12.67 -10.20 21.62
N MET A 213 -11.39 -10.50 21.44
CA MET A 213 -10.45 -9.60 20.77
C MET A 213 -10.94 -9.20 19.39
N THR A 214 -11.48 -10.15 18.62
CA THR A 214 -12.01 -9.91 17.28
C THR A 214 -13.14 -8.88 17.32
N GLU A 215 -14.10 -9.01 18.25
CA GLU A 215 -15.21 -8.07 18.39
C GLU A 215 -14.70 -6.66 18.71
N ILE A 216 -13.77 -6.53 19.64
CA ILE A 216 -13.16 -5.20 19.96
C ILE A 216 -12.46 -4.62 18.73
N ARG A 217 -11.70 -5.40 17.97
CA ARG A 217 -11.01 -4.92 16.76
C ARG A 217 -11.98 -4.53 15.64
N VAL A 218 -13.04 -5.30 15.45
CA VAL A 218 -14.09 -4.97 14.47
C VAL A 218 -14.80 -3.67 14.85
N LEU A 219 -15.18 -3.52 16.13
CA LEU A 219 -15.80 -2.28 16.62
C LEU A 219 -14.85 -1.10 16.48
N ASP A 220 -13.57 -1.26 16.79
CA ASP A 220 -12.56 -0.22 16.61
C ASP A 220 -12.45 0.23 15.15
N THR A 221 -12.48 -0.71 14.22
CA THR A 221 -12.49 -0.41 12.78
C THR A 221 -13.72 0.42 12.38
N TYR A 222 -14.90 0.07 12.86
CA TYR A 222 -16.12 0.84 12.61
C TYR A 222 -16.10 2.22 13.25
N TRP A 223 -15.45 2.37 14.41
CA TRP A 223 -15.30 3.66 15.11
C TRP A 223 -14.16 4.52 14.58
N SER A 224 -13.25 3.94 13.81
CA SER A 224 -12.15 4.69 13.22
C SER A 224 -12.68 5.73 12.24
N ASP A 225 -12.05 6.89 12.20
CA ASP A 225 -12.35 7.94 11.22
C ASP A 225 -11.76 7.54 9.85
N HIS A 226 -12.36 6.50 9.26
CA HIS A 226 -11.93 5.95 7.98
C HIS A 226 -12.00 7.01 6.89
N CYS A 227 -10.90 7.24 6.17
CA CYS A 227 -10.75 8.30 5.18
C CYS A 227 -10.98 9.71 5.73
N ARG A 228 -10.97 9.87 7.05
CA ARG A 228 -11.18 11.15 7.75
C ARG A 228 -12.50 11.84 7.41
N HIS A 229 -13.53 11.10 7.09
CA HIS A 229 -14.85 11.66 6.79
C HIS A 229 -15.39 12.53 7.93
N THR A 230 -15.26 12.07 9.16
CA THR A 230 -15.66 12.83 10.35
C THR A 230 -14.85 14.10 10.51
N THR A 231 -13.51 14.00 10.36
CA THR A 231 -12.61 15.16 10.43
C THR A 231 -12.94 16.19 9.36
N PHE A 232 -13.13 15.77 8.10
CA PHE A 232 -13.46 16.69 7.01
C PHE A 232 -14.84 17.33 7.15
N SER A 233 -15.77 16.68 7.83
CA SER A 233 -17.13 17.17 8.06
C SER A 233 -17.31 17.88 9.41
N THR A 234 -16.25 18.02 10.22
CA THR A 234 -16.30 18.73 11.49
C THR A 234 -16.52 20.22 11.29
N GLU A 235 -17.46 20.81 12.03
CA GLU A 235 -17.72 22.25 11.99
C GLU A 235 -16.52 23.05 12.49
N LEU A 236 -16.08 24.02 11.70
CA LEU A 236 -15.01 24.93 12.04
C LEU A 236 -15.61 26.22 12.61
N THR A 237 -15.57 26.37 13.92
CA THR A 237 -16.10 27.54 14.62
C THR A 237 -15.11 28.69 14.78
N GLN A 238 -13.81 28.39 14.65
CA GLN A 238 -12.73 29.38 14.74
C GLN A 238 -11.66 29.09 13.70
N VAL A 239 -11.33 30.08 12.89
CA VAL A 239 -10.25 30.03 11.91
C VAL A 239 -9.26 31.15 12.22
N LYS A 240 -7.97 30.79 12.36
CA LYS A 240 -6.87 31.70 12.58
C LYS A 240 -5.83 31.57 11.47
N PHE A 241 -5.22 32.68 11.13
CA PHE A 241 -4.16 32.72 10.14
C PHE A 241 -2.87 33.18 10.81
N ASP A 242 -1.83 32.38 10.71
CA ASP A 242 -0.51 32.74 11.21
C ASP A 242 0.11 33.88 10.37
N GLU A 243 1.00 34.66 10.98
CA GLU A 243 1.77 35.68 10.26
C GLU A 243 2.79 35.03 9.34
N GLY A 244 2.95 35.56 8.14
CA GLY A 244 3.89 35.07 7.15
C GLY A 244 3.63 35.65 5.76
N ASP A 245 4.53 35.38 4.84
CA ASP A 245 4.52 35.96 3.47
C ASP A 245 3.26 35.54 2.66
N TYR A 246 2.66 34.43 3.00
CA TYR A 246 1.47 33.89 2.30
C TYR A 246 0.15 34.20 3.04
N LYS A 247 0.16 34.92 4.13
CA LYS A 247 -1.06 35.21 4.92
C LYS A 247 -2.11 35.91 4.07
N THR A 248 -1.74 36.99 3.39
CA THR A 248 -2.71 37.81 2.63
C THR A 248 -3.45 37.02 1.57
N PRO A 249 -2.80 36.30 0.65
CA PRO A 249 -3.53 35.53 -0.37
C PRO A 249 -4.39 34.41 0.21
N ILE A 250 -4.01 33.81 1.35
CA ILE A 250 -4.81 32.79 2.03
C ILE A 250 -6.07 33.40 2.65
N VAL A 251 -5.94 34.54 3.37
CA VAL A 251 -7.07 35.27 3.95
C VAL A 251 -8.04 35.74 2.87
N ASP A 252 -7.53 36.28 1.76
CA ASP A 252 -8.36 36.75 0.64
C ASP A 252 -9.14 35.59 0.01
N THR A 253 -8.52 34.45 -0.13
CA THR A 253 -9.15 33.23 -0.66
C THR A 253 -10.23 32.73 0.30
N TYR A 254 -9.97 32.73 1.59
CA TYR A 254 -10.95 32.34 2.60
C TYR A 254 -12.15 33.30 2.65
N ASN A 255 -11.93 34.59 2.59
CA ASN A 255 -12.99 35.59 2.51
C ASN A 255 -13.85 35.43 1.26
N ARG A 256 -13.25 35.08 0.11
CA ARG A 256 -13.98 34.76 -1.11
C ARG A 256 -14.85 33.53 -0.93
N TYR A 257 -14.32 32.48 -0.33
CA TYR A 257 -15.08 31.28 0.02
C TYR A 257 -16.30 31.62 0.87
N LEU A 258 -16.15 32.43 1.93
CA LEU A 258 -17.28 32.85 2.77
C LEU A 258 -18.34 33.62 1.95
N SER A 259 -17.93 34.53 1.08
CA SER A 259 -18.85 35.27 0.21
C SER A 259 -19.60 34.35 -0.76
N ASP A 260 -18.92 33.36 -1.34
CA ASP A 260 -19.54 32.36 -2.20
C ASP A 260 -20.58 31.51 -1.45
N ARG A 261 -20.29 31.16 -0.18
CA ARG A 261 -21.23 30.46 0.69
C ARG A 261 -22.52 31.24 0.92
N GLU A 262 -22.42 32.54 1.21
CA GLU A 262 -23.59 33.39 1.42
C GLU A 262 -24.55 33.37 0.23
N VAL A 263 -24.02 33.30 -0.98
CA VAL A 263 -24.81 33.23 -2.21
C VAL A 263 -25.41 31.84 -2.41
N LEU A 264 -24.55 30.80 -2.31
CA LEU A 264 -24.94 29.42 -2.63
C LEU A 264 -25.86 28.78 -1.59
N TYR A 265 -25.71 29.16 -0.32
CA TYR A 265 -26.48 28.58 0.78
C TYR A 265 -27.50 29.55 1.39
N LYS A 266 -27.92 30.55 0.61
CA LYS A 266 -28.93 31.51 1.07
C LYS A 266 -30.19 30.77 1.55
N GLY A 267 -30.52 30.97 2.84
CA GLY A 267 -31.68 30.34 3.48
C GLY A 267 -31.48 28.88 3.89
N ARG A 268 -30.22 28.42 3.98
CA ARG A 268 -29.85 27.08 4.45
C ARG A 268 -29.02 27.15 5.71
N ASP A 269 -29.65 26.98 6.86
CA ASP A 269 -28.99 27.01 8.18
C ASP A 269 -28.31 25.67 8.53
N ASP A 270 -28.57 24.62 7.75
CA ASP A 270 -27.96 23.28 7.88
C ASP A 270 -26.52 23.19 7.34
N LYS A 271 -26.00 24.24 6.72
CA LYS A 271 -24.68 24.29 6.13
C LYS A 271 -23.69 25.04 7.02
N PHE A 272 -22.79 24.32 7.64
CA PHE A 272 -21.69 24.90 8.44
C PHE A 272 -20.37 24.90 7.66
N VAL A 273 -19.40 25.68 8.14
CA VAL A 273 -18.04 25.72 7.59
C VAL A 273 -17.30 24.46 8.00
N CYS A 274 -16.79 23.70 7.03
CA CYS A 274 -15.95 22.54 7.27
C CYS A 274 -14.98 22.34 6.09
N LEU A 275 -13.98 21.47 6.26
CA LEU A 275 -13.01 21.20 5.20
C LEU A 275 -13.64 20.60 3.94
N MET A 276 -14.63 19.73 4.11
CA MET A 276 -15.36 19.14 2.98
C MET A 276 -16.13 20.21 2.20
N ASP A 277 -16.77 21.14 2.88
CA ASP A 277 -17.47 22.21 2.20
C ASP A 277 -16.52 23.13 1.42
N LEU A 278 -15.37 23.46 2.01
CA LEU A 278 -14.32 24.22 1.35
C LEU A 278 -13.79 23.51 0.12
N ALA A 279 -13.54 22.21 0.18
CA ALA A 279 -13.09 21.40 -0.95
C ALA A 279 -14.10 21.36 -2.09
N LEU A 280 -15.40 21.33 -1.80
CA LEU A 280 -16.47 21.20 -2.80
C LEU A 280 -16.97 22.56 -3.32
N MET A 281 -16.57 23.68 -2.75
CA MET A 281 -17.13 25.00 -3.04
C MET A 281 -16.95 25.41 -4.51
N ALA A 282 -15.76 25.19 -5.08
CA ALA A 282 -15.49 25.55 -6.46
C ALA A 282 -16.40 24.80 -7.45
N MET A 283 -16.60 23.52 -7.25
CA MET A 283 -17.49 22.69 -8.04
C MET A 283 -18.96 23.18 -7.92
N LYS A 284 -19.43 23.42 -6.71
CA LYS A 284 -20.80 23.92 -6.47
C LYS A 284 -21.05 25.28 -7.11
N LYS A 285 -20.05 26.17 -7.07
CA LYS A 285 -20.12 27.48 -7.74
C LYS A 285 -20.19 27.35 -9.24
N LEU A 286 -19.31 26.56 -9.84
CA LEU A 286 -19.33 26.30 -11.30
C LEU A 286 -20.67 25.71 -11.73
N LYS A 287 -21.21 24.78 -10.97
CA LYS A 287 -22.51 24.18 -11.23
C LYS A 287 -23.65 25.21 -11.16
N SER A 288 -23.62 26.10 -10.16
CA SER A 288 -24.61 27.18 -10.04
C SER A 288 -24.54 28.21 -11.18
N GLU A 289 -23.38 28.33 -11.83
CA GLU A 289 -23.16 29.17 -13.02
C GLU A 289 -23.51 28.45 -14.35
N GLY A 290 -24.00 27.21 -14.27
CA GLY A 290 -24.35 26.41 -15.45
C GLY A 290 -23.14 25.87 -16.24
N LYS A 291 -21.99 25.73 -15.60
CA LYS A 291 -20.74 25.26 -16.21
C LYS A 291 -20.59 23.79 -15.88
N LEU A 292 -20.90 22.89 -15.85
CA LEU A 292 -20.74 21.44 -15.57
C LEU A 292 -22.00 20.70 -16.01
N GLN A 293 -22.53 21.09 -17.19
CA GLN A 293 -23.75 20.50 -17.73
C GLN A 293 -23.52 19.08 -18.29
N ASP A 294 -22.28 18.77 -18.60
CA ASP A 294 -21.82 17.46 -19.05
C ASP A 294 -21.60 16.46 -17.89
N GLN A 295 -21.65 16.94 -16.65
CA GLN A 295 -21.58 16.08 -15.49
C GLN A 295 -22.88 15.26 -15.37
N GLU A 296 -22.76 13.95 -15.39
CA GLU A 296 -23.88 13.05 -15.13
C GLU A 296 -24.30 13.15 -13.66
N GLU A 297 -25.59 13.21 -13.41
CA GLU A 297 -26.18 13.17 -12.07
C GLU A 297 -26.83 11.80 -11.86
N SER A 298 -26.27 11.03 -10.93
CA SER A 298 -26.84 9.74 -10.53
C SER A 298 -26.95 9.65 -9.00
N ASP A 299 -27.73 8.69 -8.53
CA ASP A 299 -27.84 8.39 -7.09
C ASP A 299 -26.55 7.77 -6.53
N GLU A 300 -25.70 7.25 -7.42
CA GLU A 300 -24.38 6.75 -7.06
C GLU A 300 -23.33 7.85 -7.16
N ILE A 301 -22.77 8.24 -6.01
CA ILE A 301 -21.79 9.33 -5.90
C ILE A 301 -20.35 8.86 -5.74
N ASN A 302 -20.08 7.59 -6.01
CA ASN A 302 -18.75 6.97 -5.87
C ASN A 302 -17.76 7.34 -6.98
N ALA A 303 -18.25 7.94 -8.07
CA ALA A 303 -17.43 8.36 -9.19
C ALA A 303 -17.91 9.73 -9.70
N CYS A 304 -17.01 10.45 -10.37
CA CYS A 304 -17.39 11.59 -11.18
C CYS A 304 -17.51 11.12 -12.63
N SER A 305 -18.69 11.23 -13.22
CA SER A 305 -18.95 10.82 -14.59
C SER A 305 -19.28 12.04 -15.44
N ILE A 306 -18.76 12.07 -16.66
CA ILE A 306 -19.13 13.07 -17.66
C ILE A 306 -19.72 12.39 -18.90
N VAL A 307 -20.73 13.00 -19.49
CA VAL A 307 -21.32 12.58 -20.75
C VAL A 307 -20.52 13.20 -21.90
N VAL A 308 -20.04 12.38 -22.80
CA VAL A 308 -19.29 12.82 -23.98
C VAL A 308 -19.89 12.26 -25.26
N PRO A 309 -20.05 13.07 -26.31
CA PRO A 309 -20.47 12.58 -27.60
C PRO A 309 -19.33 11.82 -28.29
N VAL A 310 -19.60 10.62 -28.75
CA VAL A 310 -18.64 9.75 -29.45
C VAL A 310 -19.22 9.37 -30.81
N ASP A 311 -18.46 9.54 -31.89
CA ASP A 311 -18.82 9.02 -33.20
C ASP A 311 -18.55 7.52 -33.27
N VAL A 312 -19.59 6.74 -33.44
CA VAL A 312 -19.53 5.29 -33.64
C VAL A 312 -20.07 4.95 -35.02
N ASN A 313 -19.19 4.71 -35.99
CA ASN A 313 -19.54 4.38 -37.36
C ASN A 313 -20.47 5.44 -38.05
N GLY A 314 -20.22 6.72 -37.80
CA GLY A 314 -21.01 7.84 -38.37
C GLY A 314 -22.32 8.13 -37.61
N LYS A 315 -22.50 7.55 -36.43
CA LYS A 315 -23.59 7.90 -35.50
C LYS A 315 -22.97 8.45 -34.22
N GLU A 316 -23.51 9.57 -33.77
CA GLU A 316 -23.16 10.11 -32.44
C GLU A 316 -23.91 9.34 -31.37
N GLU A 317 -23.17 8.85 -30.40
CA GLU A 317 -23.67 8.18 -29.20
C GLU A 317 -23.15 8.90 -27.94
N GLU A 318 -23.98 8.97 -26.91
CA GLU A 318 -23.56 9.50 -25.60
C GLU A 318 -22.87 8.41 -24.80
N TRP A 319 -21.60 8.65 -24.46
CA TRP A 319 -20.79 7.74 -23.63
C TRP A 319 -20.50 8.40 -22.30
N LEU A 320 -20.28 7.58 -21.26
CA LEU A 320 -19.85 8.02 -19.94
C LEU A 320 -18.34 7.79 -19.76
N ILE A 321 -17.64 8.86 -19.40
CA ILE A 321 -16.28 8.74 -18.87
C ILE A 321 -16.36 8.83 -17.36
N ASN A 322 -15.99 7.76 -16.67
CA ASN A 322 -16.00 7.68 -15.21
C ASN A 322 -14.62 7.96 -14.66
N PHE A 323 -14.52 8.95 -13.78
CA PHE A 323 -13.32 9.26 -13.01
C PHE A 323 -13.52 8.76 -11.58
N LYS A 324 -12.74 7.75 -11.18
CA LYS A 324 -12.74 7.22 -9.83
C LYS A 324 -11.33 7.29 -9.27
N ASN A 325 -11.19 7.94 -8.12
CA ASN A 325 -9.95 7.93 -7.35
C ASN A 325 -10.19 7.13 -6.07
N GLU A 326 -9.66 5.92 -6.04
CA GLU A 326 -9.75 5.02 -4.90
C GLU A 326 -8.34 4.84 -4.32
N THR A 327 -8.13 5.29 -3.09
CA THR A 327 -6.82 5.24 -2.43
C THR A 327 -6.72 4.15 -1.36
N HIS A 328 -7.79 3.43 -1.12
CA HIS A 328 -7.90 2.37 -0.12
C HIS A 328 -8.88 1.32 -0.62
N ASN A 329 -8.99 0.22 0.07
CA ASN A 329 -9.80 -0.94 -0.36
C ASN A 329 -9.28 -1.60 -1.64
N HIS A 330 -8.03 -1.35 -2.01
CA HIS A 330 -7.42 -2.17 -3.03
C HIS A 330 -7.06 -3.50 -2.37
N PRO A 331 -7.64 -4.63 -2.77
CA PRO A 331 -7.21 -5.93 -2.27
C PRO A 331 -5.79 -6.17 -2.79
N THR A 332 -4.87 -6.23 -1.88
CA THR A 332 -3.47 -6.60 -2.15
C THR A 332 -3.26 -8.05 -1.80
#